data_d1d477665e245259e5b2ffcb8f0babcd
#
_entry.id   d1d477665e245259e5b2ffcb8f0babcd
#
_cell.length_a   1.000
_cell.length_b   1.000
_cell.length_c   1.000
_cell.angle_alpha   90.00
_cell.angle_beta   90.00
_cell.angle_gamma   90.00
#
_symmetry.space_group_name_H-M   'P 1'
#
loop_
_entity.id
_entity.type
_entity.pdbx_description
1 polymer ?
#
loop_
_entity_poly.entity_id
_entity_poly.type
_entity_poly.pdbx_seq_one_letter_code
_entity_poly.pdbx_strand_id
1 'polypeptide(L)'
;MLWNSGLSSVLSDLSDGAEVLAREVNLKLTPFDRSEYRHLIRAREKTIRDVLHRIAPVLQLKTALDAGAGVGFFSQTLLNCGLSVSAFDGREENVVEARTRCPQIPFAQGDLQDRSIVELGKFDLVLCFGLLYHLENLLLAVRHLRALTEKCLLLESMCVPDDRPSLLLREEPREDDQSLTDVAYYPSESSLVKMLYRAGFSYVYRLTQLPDHDDFCDTREHRRKRTVLFASVSPIDVFGFRLCLEDHEIKDPWSKLPGLPKTIPQRVRRFLRQPGRKKYFSVANRFAANFPADAHSLAPAFRGLVAGTRRRTRSEARA
;
A
#
# COMPACT_ATOMS: atom_id res chain seq x y z
N MET A 1 -19.29 35.58 19.94
CA MET A 1 -18.74 35.57 18.58
C MET A 1 -17.49 36.43 18.48
N LEU A 2 -16.32 36.01 18.91
CA LEU A 2 -15.04 36.73 18.76
C LEU A 2 -13.88 35.81 19.25
N TRP A 3 -13.73 34.59 18.64
CA TRP A 3 -12.61 33.68 19.03
C TRP A 3 -12.00 32.89 17.84
N ASN A 4 -12.28 33.31 16.59
CA ASN A 4 -11.82 32.51 15.42
C ASN A 4 -10.82 33.22 14.49
N SER A 5 -10.38 34.44 14.78
CA SER A 5 -9.41 35.16 13.91
C SER A 5 -7.95 35.14 14.41
N GLY A 6 -7.71 34.74 15.65
CA GLY A 6 -6.37 34.70 16.23
C GLY A 6 -5.58 33.42 16.02
N LEU A 7 -6.24 32.28 15.79
CA LEU A 7 -5.58 30.99 15.63
C LEU A 7 -5.01 30.74 14.23
N SER A 8 -5.57 31.39 13.20
CA SER A 8 -5.06 31.25 11.83
C SER A 8 -3.74 31.99 11.61
N SER A 9 -3.57 33.16 12.22
CA SER A 9 -2.31 33.91 12.13
C SER A 9 -1.17 33.28 12.94
N VAL A 10 -1.48 32.71 14.12
CA VAL A 10 -0.49 32.00 14.94
C VAL A 10 -0.03 30.69 14.26
N LEU A 11 -0.87 30.04 13.46
CA LEU A 11 -0.51 28.84 12.71
C LEU A 11 0.31 29.14 11.43
N SER A 12 0.16 30.34 10.81
CA SER A 12 1.03 30.77 9.71
C SER A 12 2.43 31.18 10.23
N ASP A 13 2.48 31.85 11.37
CA ASP A 13 3.75 32.25 11.99
C ASP A 13 4.57 31.04 12.49
N LEU A 14 3.90 29.92 12.85
CA LEU A 14 4.57 28.66 13.18
C LEU A 14 5.18 27.96 11.93
N SER A 15 4.69 28.21 10.72
CA SER A 15 5.27 27.66 9.49
C SER A 15 6.60 28.32 9.14
N ASP A 16 6.66 29.63 9.26
CA ASP A 16 7.88 30.42 9.00
C ASP A 16 8.90 30.22 10.13
N GLY A 17 8.43 30.08 11.37
CA GLY A 17 9.27 29.75 12.53
C GLY A 17 9.91 28.35 12.47
N ALA A 18 9.22 27.37 11.89
CA ALA A 18 9.79 26.02 11.71
C ALA A 18 10.90 25.99 10.63
N GLU A 19 10.76 26.77 9.55
CA GLU A 19 11.79 26.90 8.54
C GLU A 19 13.01 27.70 9.05
N VAL A 20 12.78 28.72 9.87
CA VAL A 20 13.85 29.49 10.52
C VAL A 20 14.57 28.63 11.54
N LEU A 21 13.87 27.89 12.40
CA LEU A 21 14.46 26.96 13.34
C LEU A 21 15.22 25.81 12.68
N ALA A 22 14.72 25.28 11.55
CA ALA A 22 15.42 24.26 10.77
C ALA A 22 16.75 24.78 10.19
N ARG A 23 16.80 26.06 9.81
CA ARG A 23 18.05 26.73 9.35
C ARG A 23 19.03 26.95 10.50
N GLU A 24 18.58 27.29 11.70
CA GLU A 24 19.41 27.48 12.88
C GLU A 24 19.99 26.16 13.43
N VAL A 25 19.26 25.04 13.27
CA VAL A 25 19.69 23.69 13.73
C VAL A 25 20.40 22.90 12.63
N ASN A 26 20.59 23.47 11.45
CA ASN A 26 21.26 22.82 10.31
C ASN A 26 20.57 21.54 9.82
N LEU A 27 19.24 21.45 9.97
CA LEU A 27 18.45 20.34 9.48
C LEU A 27 18.35 20.37 7.95
N LYS A 28 18.63 19.23 7.32
CA LYS A 28 18.44 19.08 5.88
C LYS A 28 16.95 18.99 5.56
N LEU A 29 16.43 19.87 4.68
CA LEU A 29 15.06 19.71 4.15
C LEU A 29 15.00 18.48 3.25
N THR A 30 14.12 17.57 3.60
CA THR A 30 13.90 16.32 2.88
C THR A 30 12.55 16.35 2.14
N PRO A 31 12.26 15.39 1.22
CA PRO A 31 10.94 15.28 0.62
C PRO A 31 9.80 15.19 1.65
N PHE A 32 10.05 14.61 2.81
CA PHE A 32 9.07 14.48 3.90
C PHE A 32 8.67 15.82 4.54
N ASP A 33 9.46 16.88 4.37
CA ASP A 33 9.18 18.23 4.90
C ASP A 33 8.35 19.09 3.95
N ARG A 34 8.06 18.60 2.75
CA ARG A 34 7.27 19.31 1.73
C ARG A 34 5.87 19.61 2.26
N SER A 35 5.37 20.80 1.95
CA SER A 35 4.07 21.30 2.43
C SER A 35 2.90 20.41 2.02
N GLU A 36 2.96 19.81 0.83
CA GLU A 36 1.93 18.91 0.31
C GLU A 36 1.79 17.61 1.12
N TYR A 37 2.86 17.15 1.76
CA TYR A 37 2.82 15.94 2.61
C TYR A 37 2.36 16.20 4.04
N ARG A 38 2.39 17.46 4.51
CA ARG A 38 2.09 17.80 5.91
C ARG A 38 0.71 17.33 6.36
N HIS A 39 -0.30 17.49 5.51
CA HIS A 39 -1.67 17.08 5.85
C HIS A 39 -1.78 15.56 5.97
N LEU A 40 -1.19 14.84 5.04
CA LEU A 40 -1.12 13.37 5.06
C LEU A 40 -0.37 12.86 6.29
N ILE A 41 0.79 13.43 6.61
CA ILE A 41 1.58 13.05 7.79
C ILE A 41 0.79 13.29 9.07
N ARG A 42 0.15 14.46 9.25
CA ARG A 42 -0.67 14.77 10.43
C ARG A 42 -1.87 13.83 10.58
N ALA A 43 -2.53 13.48 9.48
CA ALA A 43 -3.65 12.53 9.50
C ALA A 43 -3.19 11.13 9.95
N ARG A 44 -2.03 10.67 9.48
CA ARG A 44 -1.39 9.40 9.88
C ARG A 44 -0.96 9.44 11.34
N GLU A 45 -0.28 10.50 11.80
CA GLU A 45 0.11 10.67 13.20
C GLU A 45 -1.09 10.65 14.14
N LYS A 46 -2.16 11.36 13.79
CA LYS A 46 -3.40 11.34 14.57
C LYS A 46 -3.94 9.92 14.67
N THR A 47 -3.95 9.18 13.57
CA THR A 47 -4.43 7.79 13.54
C THR A 47 -3.56 6.89 14.42
N ILE A 48 -2.22 7.03 14.38
CA ILE A 48 -1.31 6.29 15.24
C ILE A 48 -1.66 6.57 16.72
N ARG A 49 -1.79 7.82 17.11
CA ARG A 49 -2.14 8.21 18.50
C ARG A 49 -3.51 7.65 18.91
N ASP A 50 -4.53 7.79 18.06
CA ASP A 50 -5.90 7.32 18.34
C ASP A 50 -5.94 5.78 18.49
N VAL A 51 -5.20 5.05 17.66
CA VAL A 51 -5.07 3.59 17.76
C VAL A 51 -4.34 3.22 19.05
N LEU A 52 -3.18 3.81 19.33
CA LEU A 52 -2.38 3.50 20.52
C LEU A 52 -3.14 3.81 21.80
N HIS A 53 -3.88 4.91 21.86
CA HIS A 53 -4.70 5.23 23.03
C HIS A 53 -5.70 4.12 23.38
N ARG A 54 -6.21 3.42 22.37
CA ARG A 54 -7.19 2.33 22.55
C ARG A 54 -6.51 0.99 22.86
N ILE A 55 -5.40 0.65 22.17
CA ILE A 55 -4.83 -0.70 22.23
C ILE A 55 -3.70 -0.83 23.28
N ALA A 56 -2.95 0.24 23.55
CA ALA A 56 -1.78 0.14 24.45
C ALA A 56 -2.15 -0.33 25.86
N PRO A 57 -3.24 0.13 26.49
CA PRO A 57 -3.66 -0.38 27.79
C PRO A 57 -4.08 -1.85 27.75
N VAL A 58 -4.78 -2.25 26.69
CA VAL A 58 -5.31 -3.62 26.53
C VAL A 58 -4.19 -4.63 26.27
N LEU A 59 -3.26 -4.27 25.39
CA LEU A 59 -2.13 -5.12 25.01
C LEU A 59 -0.90 -4.91 25.88
N GLN A 60 -0.91 -3.94 26.80
CA GLN A 60 0.23 -3.60 27.66
C GLN A 60 1.50 -3.38 26.83
N LEU A 61 1.41 -2.49 25.81
CA LEU A 61 2.52 -2.20 24.91
C LEU A 61 3.62 -1.41 25.65
N LYS A 62 4.88 -1.81 25.47
CA LYS A 62 6.07 -1.18 26.07
C LYS A 62 7.09 -0.80 25.00
N THR A 63 7.29 -1.64 24.02
CA THR A 63 8.32 -1.48 22.99
C THR A 63 7.68 -1.34 21.60
N ALA A 64 8.30 -0.52 20.75
CA ALA A 64 7.86 -0.36 19.37
C ALA A 64 9.05 -0.35 18.40
N LEU A 65 8.82 -0.91 17.20
CA LEU A 65 9.72 -0.78 16.05
C LEU A 65 9.02 0.03 14.97
N ASP A 66 9.67 1.08 14.49
CA ASP A 66 9.24 1.83 13.30
C ASP A 66 10.01 1.31 12.07
N ALA A 67 9.34 0.58 11.20
CA ALA A 67 9.91 -0.05 10.02
C ALA A 67 9.73 0.85 8.79
N GLY A 68 10.85 1.34 8.22
CA GLY A 68 10.83 2.34 7.17
C GLY A 68 10.55 3.74 7.73
N ALA A 69 11.32 4.12 8.74
CA ALA A 69 11.06 5.30 9.57
C ALA A 69 11.26 6.63 8.85
N GLY A 70 11.89 6.63 7.66
CA GLY A 70 12.30 7.86 6.99
C GLY A 70 13.14 8.72 7.91
N VAL A 71 12.75 9.97 8.08
CA VAL A 71 13.45 10.93 8.97
C VAL A 71 12.91 10.95 10.41
N GLY A 72 12.10 9.94 10.82
CA GLY A 72 11.72 9.71 12.23
C GLY A 72 10.43 10.37 12.71
N PHE A 73 9.55 10.89 11.83
CA PHE A 73 8.29 11.53 12.24
C PHE A 73 7.39 10.60 13.08
N PHE A 74 7.18 9.38 12.61
CA PHE A 74 6.32 8.43 13.33
C PHE A 74 7.04 7.79 14.52
N SER A 75 8.35 7.63 14.44
CA SER A 75 9.18 7.20 15.58
C SER A 75 9.01 8.16 16.77
N GLN A 76 9.07 9.48 16.52
CA GLN A 76 8.83 10.49 17.55
C GLN A 76 7.40 10.43 18.08
N THR A 77 6.41 10.15 17.22
CA THR A 77 5.01 9.98 17.64
C THR A 77 4.86 8.78 18.57
N LEU A 78 5.49 7.65 18.26
CA LEU A 78 5.49 6.45 19.12
C LEU A 78 6.15 6.73 20.49
N LEU A 79 7.29 7.44 20.50
CA LEU A 79 7.97 7.85 21.72
C LEU A 79 7.08 8.75 22.58
N ASN A 80 6.42 9.74 21.98
CA ASN A 80 5.49 10.65 22.66
C ASN A 80 4.25 9.92 23.22
N CYS A 81 3.93 8.73 22.70
CA CYS A 81 2.90 7.84 23.27
C CYS A 81 3.42 6.97 24.41
N GLY A 82 4.68 7.16 24.86
CA GLY A 82 5.26 6.49 26.03
C GLY A 82 5.88 5.12 25.73
N LEU A 83 6.13 4.79 24.46
CA LEU A 83 6.81 3.55 24.08
C LEU A 83 8.33 3.73 24.02
N SER A 84 9.08 2.67 24.35
CA SER A 84 10.50 2.58 24.01
C SER A 84 10.61 2.21 22.54
N VAL A 85 11.21 3.08 21.72
CA VAL A 85 11.20 2.99 20.26
C VAL A 85 12.58 2.62 19.74
N SER A 86 12.62 1.69 18.79
CA SER A 86 13.72 1.48 17.84
C SER A 86 13.21 1.68 16.43
N ALA A 87 14.06 2.03 15.50
CA ALA A 87 13.66 2.32 14.14
C ALA A 87 14.73 1.91 13.12
N PHE A 88 14.31 1.64 11.89
CA PHE A 88 15.23 1.47 10.77
C PHE A 88 14.67 2.07 9.47
N ASP A 89 15.60 2.42 8.57
CA ASP A 89 15.28 2.81 7.20
C ASP A 89 16.32 2.22 6.24
N GLY A 90 15.93 1.99 4.99
CA GLY A 90 16.82 1.45 3.96
C GLY A 90 17.88 2.45 3.48
N ARG A 91 17.60 3.75 3.58
CA ARG A 91 18.49 4.82 3.13
C ARG A 91 19.34 5.35 4.27
N GLU A 92 20.65 5.34 4.08
CA GLU A 92 21.58 5.88 5.06
C GLU A 92 21.34 7.36 5.34
N GLU A 93 21.00 8.15 4.31
CA GLU A 93 20.72 9.58 4.42
C GLU A 93 19.53 9.85 5.34
N ASN A 94 18.47 9.05 5.25
CA ASN A 94 17.30 9.12 6.13
C ASN A 94 17.71 8.80 7.58
N VAL A 95 18.50 7.76 7.78
CA VAL A 95 18.98 7.34 9.12
C VAL A 95 19.82 8.43 9.78
N VAL A 96 20.72 9.07 9.02
CA VAL A 96 21.56 10.17 9.52
C VAL A 96 20.69 11.36 9.94
N GLU A 97 19.73 11.74 9.10
CA GLU A 97 18.81 12.83 9.39
C GLU A 97 17.90 12.50 10.59
N ALA A 98 17.36 11.26 10.64
CA ALA A 98 16.52 10.81 11.75
C ALA A 98 17.26 10.86 13.10
N ARG A 99 18.53 10.45 13.14
CA ARG A 99 19.37 10.55 14.36
C ARG A 99 19.58 11.99 14.81
N THR A 100 19.65 12.93 13.86
CA THR A 100 19.75 14.37 14.15
C THR A 100 18.45 14.91 14.73
N ARG A 101 17.29 14.53 14.15
CA ARG A 101 15.97 14.99 14.58
C ARG A 101 15.52 14.35 15.90
N CYS A 102 15.84 13.09 16.11
CA CYS A 102 15.35 12.27 17.22
C CYS A 102 16.53 11.54 17.92
N PRO A 103 17.49 12.26 18.55
CA PRO A 103 18.71 11.67 19.07
C PRO A 103 18.49 10.64 20.20
N GLN A 104 17.31 10.62 20.79
CA GLN A 104 16.92 9.68 21.86
C GLN A 104 16.42 8.34 21.33
N ILE A 105 16.24 8.20 19.99
CA ILE A 105 15.76 6.96 19.37
C ILE A 105 16.93 6.28 18.64
N PRO A 106 17.19 5.00 18.87
CA PRO A 106 18.16 4.24 18.09
C PRO A 106 17.63 3.98 16.69
N PHE A 107 18.33 4.49 15.67
CA PHE A 107 18.06 4.23 14.26
C PHE A 107 19.15 3.34 13.67
N ALA A 108 18.75 2.31 12.91
CA ALA A 108 19.64 1.45 12.14
C ALA A 108 19.37 1.62 10.64
N GLN A 109 20.40 1.41 9.80
CA GLN A 109 20.18 1.17 8.40
C GLN A 109 19.80 -0.31 8.23
N GLY A 110 18.75 -0.60 7.44
CA GLY A 110 18.29 -1.97 7.21
C GLY A 110 17.24 -2.07 6.12
N ASP A 111 17.29 -3.14 5.36
CA ASP A 111 16.27 -3.49 4.35
C ASP A 111 15.32 -4.52 4.94
N LEU A 112 14.03 -4.23 4.90
CA LEU A 112 12.99 -5.17 5.37
C LEU A 112 12.97 -6.48 4.56
N GLN A 113 13.55 -6.51 3.38
CA GLN A 113 13.68 -7.71 2.56
C GLN A 113 14.91 -8.55 2.91
N ASP A 114 15.88 -7.99 3.65
CA ASP A 114 17.03 -8.74 4.11
C ASP A 114 16.67 -9.59 5.34
N ARG A 115 17.14 -10.84 5.34
CA ARG A 115 16.90 -11.76 6.45
C ARG A 115 17.52 -11.27 7.77
N SER A 116 18.62 -10.55 7.73
CA SER A 116 19.28 -10.00 8.91
C SER A 116 18.41 -9.06 9.72
N ILE A 117 17.39 -8.46 9.10
CA ILE A 117 16.49 -7.54 9.80
C ILE A 117 15.78 -8.18 11.00
N VAL A 118 15.53 -9.50 10.97
CA VAL A 118 14.87 -10.20 12.08
C VAL A 118 15.77 -10.35 13.33
N GLU A 119 17.07 -10.09 13.20
CA GLU A 119 18.04 -10.08 14.31
C GLU A 119 17.84 -8.88 15.24
N LEU A 120 17.08 -7.86 14.82
CA LEU A 120 16.64 -6.76 15.69
C LEU A 120 15.79 -7.25 16.88
N GLY A 121 15.29 -8.50 16.83
CA GLY A 121 14.48 -9.09 17.88
C GLY A 121 13.00 -8.77 17.73
N LYS A 122 12.26 -8.91 18.84
CA LYS A 122 10.79 -8.73 18.83
C LYS A 122 10.38 -7.49 19.60
N PHE A 123 9.32 -6.86 19.11
CA PHE A 123 8.71 -5.66 19.66
C PHE A 123 7.23 -5.88 19.92
N ASP A 124 6.70 -5.31 20.99
CA ASP A 124 5.26 -5.38 21.29
C ASP A 124 4.41 -4.83 20.13
N LEU A 125 4.86 -3.72 19.55
CA LEU A 125 4.26 -3.10 18.38
C LEU A 125 5.30 -2.98 17.26
N VAL A 126 4.93 -3.37 16.05
CA VAL A 126 5.64 -2.96 14.83
C VAL A 126 4.76 -1.97 14.09
N LEU A 127 5.31 -0.81 13.72
CA LEU A 127 4.70 0.15 12.83
C LEU A 127 5.33 0.00 11.44
N CYS A 128 4.52 -0.07 10.38
CA CYS A 128 4.98 -0.08 9.00
C CYS A 128 4.06 0.84 8.17
N PHE A 129 4.44 2.11 8.10
CA PHE A 129 3.66 3.16 7.44
C PHE A 129 4.40 3.71 6.23
N GLY A 130 3.82 3.57 5.06
CA GLY A 130 4.38 4.12 3.83
C GLY A 130 5.54 3.33 3.23
N LEU A 131 5.87 2.14 3.74
CA LEU A 131 7.02 1.36 3.29
C LEU A 131 6.66 0.21 2.35
N LEU A 132 5.67 -0.61 2.71
CA LEU A 132 5.49 -1.95 2.13
C LEU A 132 5.41 -1.94 0.60
N TYR A 133 4.70 -0.97 0.02
CA TYR A 133 4.49 -0.91 -1.42
C TYR A 133 5.74 -0.52 -2.23
N HIS A 134 6.79 -0.01 -1.59
CA HIS A 134 8.09 0.28 -2.20
C HIS A 134 9.02 -0.93 -2.31
N LEU A 135 8.58 -2.10 -1.83
CA LEU A 135 9.41 -3.31 -1.77
C LEU A 135 9.09 -4.26 -2.94
N GLU A 136 10.09 -4.97 -3.44
CA GLU A 136 9.94 -5.94 -4.51
C GLU A 136 9.24 -7.22 -4.04
N ASN A 137 9.50 -7.66 -2.80
CA ASN A 137 8.98 -8.91 -2.26
C ASN A 137 8.08 -8.67 -1.05
N LEU A 138 6.84 -8.23 -1.30
CA LEU A 138 5.88 -7.87 -0.26
C LEU A 138 5.62 -9.01 0.73
N LEU A 139 5.46 -10.25 0.23
CA LEU A 139 5.14 -11.37 1.11
C LEU A 139 6.32 -11.74 2.03
N LEU A 140 7.56 -11.63 1.54
CA LEU A 140 8.76 -11.81 2.36
C LEU A 140 8.83 -10.71 3.43
N ALA A 141 8.64 -9.46 3.03
CA ALA A 141 8.61 -8.33 3.96
C ALA A 141 7.55 -8.49 5.06
N VAL A 142 6.32 -8.92 4.70
CA VAL A 142 5.26 -9.18 5.69
C VAL A 142 5.63 -10.34 6.63
N ARG A 143 6.36 -11.37 6.17
CA ARG A 143 6.89 -12.43 7.03
C ARG A 143 7.95 -11.91 7.99
N HIS A 144 8.83 -11.01 7.55
CA HIS A 144 9.82 -10.38 8.44
C HIS A 144 9.13 -9.46 9.45
N LEU A 145 8.14 -8.65 9.04
CA LEU A 145 7.31 -7.88 9.97
C LEU A 145 6.66 -8.78 11.03
N ARG A 146 6.13 -9.96 10.62
CA ARG A 146 5.58 -10.92 11.58
C ARG A 146 6.64 -11.49 12.53
N ALA A 147 7.83 -11.79 12.05
CA ALA A 147 8.94 -12.28 12.88
C ALA A 147 9.37 -11.24 13.93
N LEU A 148 9.36 -9.95 13.58
CA LEU A 148 9.66 -8.83 14.46
C LEU A 148 8.52 -8.48 15.45
N THR A 149 7.29 -9.00 15.21
CA THR A 149 6.11 -8.66 16.00
C THR A 149 5.91 -9.64 17.15
N GLU A 150 5.88 -9.13 18.40
CA GLU A 150 5.49 -9.90 19.57
C GLU A 150 3.97 -9.90 19.77
N LYS A 151 3.31 -8.72 19.70
CA LYS A 151 1.87 -8.59 19.98
C LYS A 151 1.06 -8.12 18.78
N CYS A 152 1.45 -7.00 18.18
CA CYS A 152 0.68 -6.41 17.07
C CYS A 152 1.53 -5.64 16.06
N LEU A 153 0.98 -5.55 14.85
CA LEU A 153 1.46 -4.74 13.73
C LEU A 153 0.40 -3.72 13.35
N LEU A 154 0.79 -2.47 13.19
CA LEU A 154 -0.03 -1.44 12.55
C LEU A 154 0.59 -1.12 11.18
N LEU A 155 -0.14 -1.44 10.11
CA LEU A 155 0.32 -1.37 8.72
C LEU A 155 -0.48 -0.34 7.94
N GLU A 156 0.20 0.59 7.28
CA GLU A 156 -0.39 1.47 6.27
C GLU A 156 0.29 1.26 4.93
N SER A 157 -0.50 1.21 3.86
CA SER A 157 0.01 0.99 2.51
C SER A 157 -0.84 1.68 1.46
N MET A 158 -0.19 2.09 0.36
CA MET A 158 -0.90 2.31 -0.90
C MET A 158 -1.68 1.05 -1.27
N CYS A 159 -2.84 1.22 -1.88
CA CYS A 159 -3.65 0.10 -2.36
C CYS A 159 -4.38 0.43 -3.66
N VAL A 160 -4.62 -0.60 -4.47
CA VAL A 160 -5.52 -0.51 -5.62
C VAL A 160 -6.94 -0.84 -5.21
N PRO A 161 -7.95 -0.18 -5.80
CA PRO A 161 -9.37 -0.40 -5.48
C PRO A 161 -9.90 -1.66 -6.20
N ASP A 162 -9.34 -2.83 -5.89
CA ASP A 162 -9.78 -4.14 -6.40
C ASP A 162 -10.22 -5.00 -5.21
N ASP A 163 -11.43 -5.54 -5.28
CA ASP A 163 -11.97 -6.44 -4.24
C ASP A 163 -11.30 -7.82 -4.28
N ARG A 164 -10.65 -8.17 -5.39
CA ARG A 164 -9.87 -9.41 -5.53
C ARG A 164 -8.45 -9.22 -5.02
N PRO A 165 -7.81 -10.27 -4.49
CA PRO A 165 -6.38 -10.24 -4.22
C PRO A 165 -5.57 -10.00 -5.49
N SER A 166 -5.01 -8.79 -5.64
CA SER A 166 -4.25 -8.35 -6.81
C SER A 166 -3.04 -7.50 -6.40
N LEU A 167 -2.05 -7.44 -7.26
CA LEU A 167 -0.86 -6.61 -7.16
C LEU A 167 -0.67 -5.85 -8.47
N LEU A 168 -0.52 -4.54 -8.41
CA LEU A 168 -0.20 -3.70 -9.54
C LEU A 168 1.27 -3.28 -9.46
N LEU A 169 2.07 -3.72 -10.42
CA LEU A 169 3.45 -3.26 -10.59
C LEU A 169 3.46 -1.85 -11.19
N ARG A 170 4.30 -0.96 -10.63
CA ARG A 170 4.54 0.38 -11.13
C ARG A 170 6.03 0.72 -11.10
N GLU A 171 6.45 1.60 -12.01
CA GLU A 171 7.73 2.29 -11.91
C GLU A 171 7.59 3.49 -10.99
N GLU A 172 8.61 3.76 -10.18
CA GLU A 172 8.73 4.93 -9.31
C GLU A 172 9.93 5.79 -9.72
N PRO A 173 9.85 7.12 -9.55
CA PRO A 173 11.01 7.98 -9.76
C PRO A 173 12.09 7.75 -8.69
N ARG A 174 13.34 8.06 -9.02
CA ARG A 174 14.48 8.00 -8.07
C ARG A 174 14.47 9.22 -7.16
N GLU A 175 13.61 9.21 -6.15
CA GLU A 175 13.55 10.25 -5.12
C GLU A 175 13.83 9.63 -3.74
N ASP A 176 14.24 10.46 -2.77
CA ASP A 176 14.66 10.00 -1.43
C ASP A 176 13.53 9.38 -0.61
N ASP A 177 12.27 9.63 -0.97
CA ASP A 177 11.05 9.07 -0.35
C ASP A 177 10.40 7.94 -1.16
N GLN A 178 11.08 7.46 -2.22
CA GLN A 178 10.57 6.40 -3.11
C GLN A 178 11.34 5.09 -2.92
N SER A 179 10.99 4.07 -3.72
CA SER A 179 11.64 2.77 -3.72
C SER A 179 13.15 2.83 -3.90
N LEU A 180 13.90 1.88 -3.32
CA LEU A 180 15.33 1.72 -3.56
C LEU A 180 15.65 1.16 -4.95
N THR A 181 14.67 0.54 -5.60
CA THR A 181 14.83 -0.25 -6.84
C THR A 181 14.01 0.30 -8.00
N ASP A 182 13.50 1.53 -7.90
CA ASP A 182 12.67 2.21 -8.91
C ASP A 182 11.35 1.47 -9.23
N VAL A 183 10.94 0.51 -8.37
CA VAL A 183 9.76 -0.33 -8.58
C VAL A 183 8.86 -0.30 -7.33
N ALA A 184 7.56 -0.18 -7.55
CA ALA A 184 6.55 -0.30 -6.51
C ALA A 184 5.49 -1.35 -6.86
N TYR A 185 4.95 -1.99 -5.84
CA TYR A 185 3.83 -2.92 -5.95
C TYR A 185 2.65 -2.40 -5.12
N TYR A 186 1.60 -1.98 -5.77
CA TYR A 186 0.37 -1.56 -5.09
C TYR A 186 -0.56 -2.77 -4.92
N PRO A 187 -0.66 -3.33 -3.70
CA PRO A 187 -1.57 -4.42 -3.42
C PRO A 187 -3.02 -3.94 -3.32
N SER A 188 -3.98 -4.82 -3.59
CA SER A 188 -5.34 -4.60 -3.10
C SER A 188 -5.39 -4.82 -1.58
N GLU A 189 -6.37 -4.23 -0.90
CA GLU A 189 -6.54 -4.46 0.54
C GLU A 189 -6.77 -5.94 0.85
N SER A 190 -7.51 -6.66 -0.01
CA SER A 190 -7.70 -8.10 0.13
C SER A 190 -6.40 -8.91 -0.02
N SER A 191 -5.43 -8.43 -0.85
CA SER A 191 -4.09 -9.01 -0.90
C SER A 191 -3.33 -8.80 0.40
N LEU A 192 -3.38 -7.61 0.98
CA LEU A 192 -2.73 -7.31 2.27
C LEU A 192 -3.27 -8.18 3.39
N VAL A 193 -4.60 -8.29 3.51
CA VAL A 193 -5.26 -9.16 4.50
C VAL A 193 -4.78 -10.61 4.33
N LYS A 194 -4.78 -11.12 3.09
CA LYS A 194 -4.31 -12.48 2.82
C LYS A 194 -2.83 -12.68 3.15
N MET A 195 -1.96 -11.72 2.79
CA MET A 195 -0.53 -11.79 3.11
C MET A 195 -0.28 -11.78 4.61
N LEU A 196 -1.01 -10.99 5.39
CA LEU A 196 -0.90 -10.94 6.85
C LEU A 196 -1.26 -12.29 7.48
N TYR A 197 -2.36 -12.92 7.08
CA TYR A 197 -2.72 -14.27 7.55
C TYR A 197 -1.66 -15.30 7.13
N ARG A 198 -1.19 -15.27 5.88
CA ARG A 198 -0.15 -16.19 5.38
C ARG A 198 1.22 -15.98 6.02
N ALA A 199 1.49 -14.81 6.56
CA ALA A 199 2.69 -14.55 7.36
C ALA A 199 2.59 -15.08 8.80
N GLY A 200 1.40 -15.47 9.26
CA GLY A 200 1.17 -16.07 10.58
C GLY A 200 0.61 -15.12 11.63
N PHE A 201 -0.03 -14.02 11.23
CA PHE A 201 -0.90 -13.27 12.14
C PHE A 201 -2.20 -14.06 12.32
N SER A 202 -2.68 -14.17 13.57
CA SER A 202 -3.91 -14.91 13.88
C SER A 202 -5.16 -14.08 13.64
N TYR A 203 -5.03 -12.75 13.72
CA TYR A 203 -6.14 -11.81 13.60
C TYR A 203 -5.74 -10.60 12.79
N VAL A 204 -6.56 -10.25 11.82
CA VAL A 204 -6.36 -9.05 10.97
C VAL A 204 -7.62 -8.19 11.06
N TYR A 205 -7.45 -6.92 11.36
CA TYR A 205 -8.55 -5.99 11.51
C TYR A 205 -8.38 -4.81 10.56
N ARG A 206 -9.52 -4.32 10.07
CA ARG A 206 -9.63 -3.01 9.41
C ARG A 206 -10.02 -1.98 10.45
N LEU A 207 -9.43 -0.79 10.38
CA LEU A 207 -9.91 0.33 11.17
C LEU A 207 -11.26 0.81 10.62
N THR A 208 -12.24 1.04 11.49
CA THR A 208 -13.54 1.59 11.10
C THR A 208 -13.47 3.08 10.80
N GLN A 209 -12.46 3.76 11.33
CA GLN A 209 -12.13 5.15 11.05
C GLN A 209 -10.72 5.24 10.50
N LEU A 210 -10.61 5.57 9.22
CA LEU A 210 -9.34 5.77 8.52
C LEU A 210 -8.81 7.18 8.77
N PRO A 211 -7.52 7.47 8.46
CA PRO A 211 -6.98 8.82 8.53
C PRO A 211 -7.83 9.82 7.75
N ASP A 212 -7.98 11.03 8.30
CA ASP A 212 -8.75 12.13 7.70
C ASP A 212 -7.92 12.79 6.58
N HIS A 213 -7.91 12.15 5.42
CA HIS A 213 -7.22 12.60 4.21
C HIS A 213 -7.83 11.91 2.98
N ASP A 214 -7.85 12.61 1.85
CA ASP A 214 -8.48 12.16 0.60
C ASP A 214 -7.94 10.80 0.10
N ASP A 215 -6.68 10.50 0.33
CA ASP A 215 -6.09 9.22 -0.06
C ASP A 215 -6.73 8.02 0.65
N PHE A 216 -7.39 8.21 1.78
CA PHE A 216 -8.01 7.14 2.58
C PHE A 216 -9.52 7.00 2.37
N CYS A 217 -10.12 7.84 1.54
CA CYS A 217 -11.56 7.79 1.26
C CYS A 217 -11.86 7.73 -0.24
N ASP A 218 -13.05 7.24 -0.56
CA ASP A 218 -13.60 7.38 -1.91
C ASP A 218 -14.13 8.82 -2.05
N THR A 219 -13.65 9.53 -3.06
CA THR A 219 -14.08 10.89 -3.41
C THR A 219 -14.91 10.85 -4.71
N ARG A 220 -15.33 12.02 -5.19
CA ARG A 220 -15.96 12.12 -6.52
C ARG A 220 -14.97 11.91 -7.67
N GLU A 221 -13.69 12.18 -7.42
CA GLU A 221 -12.64 12.19 -8.43
C GLU A 221 -11.87 10.86 -8.49
N HIS A 222 -11.72 10.17 -7.34
CA HIS A 222 -10.97 8.92 -7.28
C HIS A 222 -11.45 8.00 -6.16
N ARG A 223 -11.17 6.71 -6.32
CA ARG A 223 -11.28 5.72 -5.26
C ARG A 223 -10.11 5.89 -4.29
N ARG A 224 -10.29 5.46 -3.03
CA ARG A 224 -9.23 5.52 -2.03
C ARG A 224 -7.96 4.84 -2.54
N LYS A 225 -6.83 5.45 -2.21
CA LYS A 225 -5.48 5.02 -2.64
C LYS A 225 -4.72 4.31 -1.53
N ARG A 226 -5.18 4.41 -0.28
CA ARG A 226 -4.49 3.92 0.91
C ARG A 226 -5.42 3.21 1.87
N THR A 227 -4.85 2.31 2.67
CA THR A 227 -5.58 1.62 3.76
C THR A 227 -4.70 1.49 4.98
N VAL A 228 -5.35 1.32 6.16
CA VAL A 228 -4.69 1.01 7.42
C VAL A 228 -5.28 -0.29 7.96
N LEU A 229 -4.40 -1.26 8.22
CA LEU A 229 -4.74 -2.55 8.81
C LEU A 229 -4.01 -2.71 10.14
N PHE A 230 -4.67 -3.39 11.05
CA PHE A 230 -4.10 -3.82 12.31
C PHE A 230 -4.07 -5.35 12.34
N ALA A 231 -2.91 -5.93 12.63
CA ALA A 231 -2.77 -7.37 12.74
C ALA A 231 -2.22 -7.75 14.11
N SER A 232 -2.74 -8.82 14.72
CA SER A 232 -2.32 -9.23 16.07
C SER A 232 -2.17 -10.74 16.18
N VAL A 233 -1.39 -11.12 17.21
CA VAL A 233 -1.17 -12.53 17.58
C VAL A 233 -2.34 -13.05 18.41
N SER A 234 -2.92 -12.19 19.26
CA SER A 234 -4.07 -12.50 20.11
C SER A 234 -5.28 -11.68 19.67
N PRO A 235 -6.52 -12.14 19.93
CA PRO A 235 -7.71 -11.39 19.60
C PRO A 235 -7.78 -10.10 20.41
N ILE A 236 -8.33 -9.05 19.80
CA ILE A 236 -8.70 -7.83 20.52
C ILE A 236 -10.20 -7.58 20.41
N ASP A 237 -10.78 -7.13 21.50
CA ASP A 237 -12.15 -6.61 21.54
C ASP A 237 -12.09 -5.12 21.90
N VAL A 238 -11.84 -4.30 20.88
CA VAL A 238 -11.64 -2.85 21.03
C VAL A 238 -12.49 -2.15 19.99
N PHE A 239 -13.25 -1.14 20.44
CA PHE A 239 -14.05 -0.31 19.55
C PHE A 239 -13.17 0.34 18.46
N GLY A 240 -13.68 0.34 17.25
CA GLY A 240 -12.97 0.92 16.10
C GLY A 240 -12.17 -0.08 15.28
N PHE A 241 -12.19 -1.37 15.65
CA PHE A 241 -11.54 -2.44 14.91
C PHE A 241 -12.59 -3.44 14.41
N ARG A 242 -12.55 -3.76 13.13
CA ARG A 242 -13.44 -4.73 12.49
C ARG A 242 -12.61 -5.90 11.96
N LEU A 243 -12.86 -7.08 12.48
CA LEU A 243 -12.19 -8.30 12.04
C LEU A 243 -12.41 -8.54 10.53
N CYS A 244 -11.31 -8.77 9.81
CA CYS A 244 -11.31 -9.21 8.43
C CYS A 244 -11.13 -10.73 8.43
N LEU A 245 -12.13 -11.47 7.95
CA LEU A 245 -12.00 -12.91 7.80
C LEU A 245 -11.06 -13.22 6.62
N GLU A 246 -10.22 -14.25 6.79
CA GLU A 246 -9.44 -14.75 5.67
C GLU A 246 -10.39 -15.40 4.65
N ASP A 247 -10.40 -14.89 3.42
CA ASP A 247 -11.12 -15.53 2.33
C ASP A 247 -10.30 -16.70 1.80
N HIS A 248 -10.74 -17.92 2.15
CA HIS A 248 -10.14 -19.17 1.67
C HIS A 248 -10.66 -19.61 0.31
N GLU A 249 -11.69 -18.93 -0.21
CA GLU A 249 -12.25 -19.27 -1.50
C GLU A 249 -11.24 -18.96 -2.61
N ILE A 250 -10.65 -20.00 -3.17
CA ILE A 250 -9.83 -19.89 -4.38
C ILE A 250 -10.81 -19.67 -5.54
N LYS A 251 -11.17 -18.42 -5.78
CA LYS A 251 -11.88 -18.05 -7.01
C LYS A 251 -10.91 -18.30 -8.14
N ASP A 252 -11.10 -19.43 -8.86
CA ASP A 252 -10.33 -19.71 -10.07
C ASP A 252 -10.48 -18.52 -11.03
N PRO A 253 -9.42 -17.70 -11.22
CA PRO A 253 -9.47 -16.53 -12.09
C PRO A 253 -9.73 -16.92 -13.54
N TRP A 254 -9.65 -18.21 -13.86
CA TRP A 254 -9.85 -18.77 -15.18
C TRP A 254 -11.26 -19.37 -15.36
N SER A 255 -12.02 -19.58 -14.30
CA SER A 255 -13.34 -20.22 -14.32
C SER A 255 -14.42 -19.35 -14.95
N LYS A 256 -14.28 -18.04 -14.89
CA LYS A 256 -15.15 -17.06 -15.55
C LYS A 256 -14.29 -15.99 -16.18
N LEU A 257 -14.24 -15.97 -17.51
CA LEU A 257 -13.73 -14.79 -18.22
C LEU A 257 -14.73 -13.64 -17.97
N PRO A 258 -14.35 -12.60 -17.18
CA PRO A 258 -15.25 -11.46 -17.00
C PRO A 258 -15.54 -10.86 -18.36
N GLY A 259 -16.79 -10.79 -18.76
CA GLY A 259 -17.21 -9.99 -19.89
C GLY A 259 -17.29 -10.69 -21.27
N LEU A 260 -17.05 -11.99 -21.37
CA LEU A 260 -17.43 -12.69 -22.61
C LEU A 260 -18.94 -12.97 -22.59
N PRO A 261 -19.74 -12.41 -23.51
CA PRO A 261 -21.16 -12.70 -23.59
C PRO A 261 -21.41 -14.21 -23.67
N LYS A 262 -22.46 -14.71 -22.99
CA LYS A 262 -22.84 -16.14 -23.00
C LYS A 262 -23.09 -16.66 -24.45
N THR A 263 -23.20 -15.77 -25.41
CA THR A 263 -23.47 -15.99 -26.83
C THR A 263 -22.24 -16.19 -27.71
N ILE A 264 -20.99 -16.19 -27.16
CA ILE A 264 -19.83 -16.49 -28.02
C ILE A 264 -19.91 -17.96 -28.47
N PRO A 265 -19.95 -18.22 -29.78
CA PRO A 265 -20.00 -19.57 -30.30
C PRO A 265 -18.84 -20.44 -29.80
N GLN A 266 -19.11 -21.71 -29.50
CA GLN A 266 -18.11 -22.65 -29.00
C GLN A 266 -16.81 -22.69 -29.84
N ARG A 267 -16.93 -22.49 -31.18
CA ARG A 267 -15.78 -22.41 -32.10
C ARG A 267 -14.85 -21.23 -31.77
N VAL A 268 -15.39 -20.06 -31.42
CA VAL A 268 -14.61 -18.87 -31.04
C VAL A 268 -13.96 -19.07 -29.66
N ARG A 269 -14.66 -19.69 -28.72
CA ARG A 269 -14.06 -20.07 -27.42
C ARG A 269 -12.90 -21.05 -27.59
N ARG A 270 -13.02 -22.03 -28.51
CA ARG A 270 -11.93 -22.99 -28.79
C ARG A 270 -10.74 -22.33 -29.47
N PHE A 271 -10.98 -21.35 -30.34
CA PHE A 271 -9.94 -20.56 -31.00
C PHE A 271 -9.13 -19.70 -30.02
N LEU A 272 -9.82 -19.05 -29.07
CA LEU A 272 -9.19 -18.20 -28.07
C LEU A 272 -8.38 -18.99 -27.02
N ARG A 273 -8.63 -20.28 -26.83
CA ARG A 273 -7.91 -21.16 -25.91
C ARG A 273 -6.61 -21.76 -26.49
N GLN A 274 -6.27 -21.52 -27.74
CA GLN A 274 -5.05 -22.07 -28.33
C GLN A 274 -3.79 -21.34 -27.83
N PRO A 275 -2.71 -22.06 -27.45
CA PRO A 275 -1.45 -21.47 -27.04
C PRO A 275 -0.91 -20.50 -28.12
N GLY A 276 -0.37 -19.34 -27.71
CA GLY A 276 0.21 -18.34 -28.61
C GLY A 276 -0.76 -17.24 -29.09
N ARG A 277 -2.06 -17.34 -28.82
CA ARG A 277 -3.05 -16.35 -29.30
C ARG A 277 -3.55 -15.36 -28.25
N LYS A 278 -2.87 -15.29 -27.10
CA LYS A 278 -3.20 -14.34 -26.02
C LYS A 278 -3.20 -12.85 -26.44
N LYS A 279 -2.49 -12.48 -27.50
CA LYS A 279 -2.49 -11.10 -28.06
C LYS A 279 -3.88 -10.63 -28.53
N TYR A 280 -4.75 -11.52 -28.94
CA TYR A 280 -6.09 -11.15 -29.44
C TYR A 280 -7.11 -10.97 -28.31
N PHE A 281 -6.76 -11.39 -27.10
CA PHE A 281 -7.63 -11.29 -25.91
C PHE A 281 -7.83 -9.84 -25.45
N SER A 282 -6.76 -9.02 -25.48
CA SER A 282 -6.83 -7.61 -25.07
C SER A 282 -7.65 -6.77 -26.06
N VAL A 283 -7.63 -7.14 -27.35
CA VAL A 283 -8.40 -6.47 -28.40
C VAL A 283 -9.89 -6.84 -28.28
N ALA A 284 -10.21 -8.11 -28.03
CA ALA A 284 -11.60 -8.56 -27.86
C ALA A 284 -12.26 -7.92 -26.61
N ASN A 285 -11.52 -7.75 -25.52
CA ASN A 285 -12.04 -7.10 -24.31
C ASN A 285 -12.27 -5.58 -24.50
N ARG A 286 -11.42 -4.88 -25.26
CA ARG A 286 -11.65 -3.46 -25.60
C ARG A 286 -12.88 -3.29 -26.51
N PHE A 287 -13.16 -4.24 -27.39
CA PHE A 287 -14.36 -4.21 -28.23
C PHE A 287 -15.62 -4.52 -27.42
N ALA A 288 -15.58 -5.51 -26.51
CA ALA A 288 -16.74 -5.89 -25.71
C ALA A 288 -17.18 -4.81 -24.70
N ALA A 289 -16.25 -3.97 -24.21
CA ALA A 289 -16.56 -2.90 -23.25
C ALA A 289 -17.30 -1.69 -23.88
N ASN A 290 -17.28 -1.56 -25.20
CA ASN A 290 -17.81 -0.38 -25.91
C ASN A 290 -19.11 -0.63 -26.71
N PHE A 291 -19.75 -1.82 -26.57
CA PHE A 291 -20.98 -2.12 -27.34
C PHE A 291 -22.15 -2.50 -26.41
N PRO A 292 -23.35 -1.92 -26.62
CA PRO A 292 -24.55 -2.31 -25.90
C PRO A 292 -25.01 -3.74 -26.27
N ALA A 293 -25.82 -4.34 -25.38
CA ALA A 293 -26.21 -5.76 -25.39
C ALA A 293 -26.96 -6.29 -26.65
N ASP A 294 -27.30 -5.44 -27.60
CA ASP A 294 -28.18 -5.74 -28.72
C ASP A 294 -27.47 -6.02 -30.05
N ALA A 295 -26.17 -6.25 -30.04
CA ALA A 295 -25.38 -6.36 -31.27
C ALA A 295 -25.56 -7.69 -32.00
N HIS A 296 -26.68 -7.85 -32.71
CA HIS A 296 -26.85 -8.84 -33.78
C HIS A 296 -26.00 -8.58 -35.04
N SER A 297 -25.16 -7.51 -35.05
CA SER A 297 -24.42 -7.04 -36.25
C SER A 297 -22.91 -7.31 -36.25
N LEU A 298 -22.35 -8.05 -35.29
CA LEU A 298 -20.89 -8.30 -35.20
C LEU A 298 -20.32 -9.33 -36.19
N ALA A 299 -21.17 -9.99 -36.99
CA ALA A 299 -20.75 -10.98 -37.97
C ALA A 299 -19.83 -10.44 -39.11
N PRO A 300 -19.97 -9.21 -39.63
CA PRO A 300 -19.10 -8.69 -40.69
C PRO A 300 -17.69 -8.30 -40.22
N ALA A 301 -17.56 -7.72 -39.00
CA ALA A 301 -16.26 -7.26 -38.46
C ALA A 301 -15.32 -8.43 -38.17
N PHE A 302 -15.83 -9.57 -37.71
CA PHE A 302 -15.04 -10.78 -37.48
C PHE A 302 -14.60 -11.49 -38.79
N ARG A 303 -15.34 -11.34 -39.89
CA ARG A 303 -14.91 -11.92 -41.18
C ARG A 303 -13.69 -11.20 -41.75
N GLY A 304 -13.53 -9.90 -41.54
CA GLY A 304 -12.36 -9.13 -41.97
C GLY A 304 -11.08 -9.53 -41.22
N LEU A 305 -11.16 -9.83 -39.93
CA LEU A 305 -9.99 -10.23 -39.13
C LEU A 305 -9.48 -11.64 -39.49
N VAL A 306 -10.39 -12.56 -39.83
CA VAL A 306 -10.04 -13.93 -40.22
C VAL A 306 -9.53 -13.99 -41.66
N ALA A 307 -10.02 -13.13 -42.56
CA ALA A 307 -9.58 -13.05 -43.95
C ALA A 307 -8.19 -12.42 -44.09
N GLY A 308 -7.85 -11.42 -43.24
CA GLY A 308 -6.53 -10.78 -43.23
C GLY A 308 -5.37 -11.73 -42.85
N THR A 309 -5.64 -12.73 -42.01
CA THR A 309 -4.62 -13.71 -41.58
C THR A 309 -4.36 -14.80 -42.67
N ARG A 310 -5.33 -15.09 -43.55
CA ARG A 310 -5.12 -16.04 -44.64
C ARG A 310 -4.30 -15.48 -45.82
N ARG A 311 -4.23 -14.16 -46.01
CA ARG A 311 -3.41 -13.54 -47.06
C ARG A 311 -1.92 -13.49 -46.74
N ARG A 312 -1.54 -13.41 -45.48
CA ARG A 312 -0.12 -13.36 -45.08
C ARG A 312 0.61 -14.73 -45.15
N THR A 313 -0.12 -15.83 -44.97
CA THR A 313 0.50 -17.17 -45.01
C THR A 313 0.65 -17.74 -46.43
N ARG A 314 0.12 -17.09 -47.49
CA ARG A 314 0.29 -17.50 -48.88
C ARG A 314 1.42 -16.76 -49.62
N SER A 315 1.96 -15.67 -49.09
CA SER A 315 3.07 -14.94 -49.74
C SER A 315 4.46 -15.38 -49.27
N GLU A 316 4.56 -16.13 -48.16
CA GLU A 316 5.85 -16.65 -47.64
C GLU A 316 6.19 -18.07 -48.12
N ALA A 317 5.33 -18.68 -48.97
CA ALA A 317 5.57 -20.01 -49.56
C ALA A 317 6.00 -19.97 -51.04
N ARG A 318 6.39 -18.76 -51.54
CA ARG A 318 6.99 -18.62 -52.88
C ARG A 318 8.07 -17.53 -52.85
N ALA A 319 9.18 -17.85 -52.27
CA ALA A 319 10.51 -17.29 -52.51
C ALA A 319 11.57 -18.30 -52.03
#